data_7bb6bef396a0e1b835ad4d983e1cfe38
#
_entry.id   7bb6bef396a0e1b835ad4d983e1cfe38
#
_cell.length_a   1.000
_cell.length_b   1.000
_cell.length_c   1.000
_cell.angle_alpha   90.00
_cell.angle_beta   90.00
_cell.angle_gamma   90.00
#
_symmetry.space_group_name_H-M   'P 1'
#
loop_
_entity.id
_entity.type
_entity.pdbx_description
1 polymer ?
#
loop_
_entity_poly.entity_id
_entity_poly.type
_entity_poly.pdbx_seq_one_letter_code
_entity_poly.pdbx_strand_id
1 'polypeptide(L)'
;MIQALEGFCRRFRSKKYRKMHGLPERDYSDLFAMMGSLLDEFGNIELIQKCEIDKDAVVDSRNYYSHFMPKDKDSKALDGFELYELTMRLRILLVCCVLSLYGFDNSRINEIMKESHSKVLEL
;
A
#
# COMPACT_ATOMS: atom_id res chain seq x y z
N MET A 1 8.57 -1.46 -5.67
CA MET A 1 7.57 -1.70 -4.61
C MET A 1 6.14 -1.45 -5.08
N ILE A 2 5.86 -0.35 -5.77
CA ILE A 2 4.50 -0.05 -6.26
C ILE A 2 3.96 -1.18 -7.13
N GLN A 3 4.75 -1.66 -8.07
CA GLN A 3 4.37 -2.77 -8.97
C GLN A 3 4.14 -4.08 -8.20
N ALA A 4 4.94 -4.34 -7.17
CA ALA A 4 4.76 -5.51 -6.33
C ALA A 4 3.42 -5.45 -5.58
N LEU A 5 3.08 -4.30 -5.03
CA LEU A 5 1.80 -4.08 -4.35
C LEU A 5 0.62 -4.22 -5.33
N GLU A 6 0.73 -3.61 -6.52
CA GLU A 6 -0.29 -3.75 -7.57
C GLU A 6 -0.50 -5.22 -7.95
N GLY A 7 0.59 -5.95 -8.20
CA GLY A 7 0.55 -7.35 -8.60
C GLY A 7 -0.08 -8.23 -7.52
N PHE A 8 0.27 -8.01 -6.27
CA PHE A 8 -0.32 -8.72 -5.14
C PHE A 8 -1.83 -8.47 -5.06
N CYS A 9 -2.24 -7.20 -5.16
CA CYS A 9 -3.65 -6.83 -5.06
C CYS A 9 -4.48 -7.38 -6.22
N ARG A 10 -3.95 -7.37 -7.44
CA ARG A 10 -4.64 -7.95 -8.59
C ARG A 10 -4.88 -9.45 -8.42
N ARG A 11 -3.93 -10.16 -7.84
CA ARG A 11 -4.02 -11.62 -7.65
C ARG A 11 -4.87 -12.01 -6.45
N PHE A 12 -4.68 -11.34 -5.32
CA PHE A 12 -5.24 -11.78 -4.04
C PHE A 12 -6.28 -10.85 -3.45
N ARG A 13 -6.54 -9.70 -4.05
CA ARG A 13 -7.48 -8.71 -3.53
C ARG A 13 -8.41 -8.13 -4.60
N SER A 14 -8.38 -8.66 -5.82
CA SER A 14 -9.25 -8.21 -6.92
C SER A 14 -10.72 -8.44 -6.60
N LYS A 15 -11.61 -7.75 -7.32
CA LYS A 15 -13.05 -7.95 -7.20
C LYS A 15 -13.43 -9.41 -7.39
N LYS A 16 -12.83 -10.08 -8.38
CA LYS A 16 -13.05 -11.50 -8.66
C LYS A 16 -12.63 -12.38 -7.48
N TYR A 17 -11.44 -12.15 -6.94
CA TYR A 17 -10.92 -12.92 -5.79
C TYR A 17 -11.82 -12.74 -4.58
N ARG A 18 -12.20 -11.50 -4.26
CA ARG A 18 -13.03 -11.19 -3.10
C ARG A 18 -14.41 -11.83 -3.22
N LYS A 19 -14.99 -11.80 -4.42
CA LYS A 19 -16.27 -12.45 -4.70
C LYS A 19 -16.18 -13.97 -4.49
N MET A 20 -15.12 -14.61 -4.97
CA MET A 20 -14.92 -16.07 -4.82
C MET A 20 -14.76 -16.48 -3.36
N HIS A 21 -14.24 -15.64 -2.51
CA HIS A 21 -13.98 -15.94 -1.10
C HIS A 21 -14.98 -15.29 -0.13
N GLY A 22 -16.08 -14.74 -0.64
CA GLY A 22 -17.13 -14.14 0.19
C GLY A 22 -16.68 -12.89 0.96
N LEU A 23 -15.68 -12.19 0.47
CA LEU A 23 -15.15 -10.98 1.10
C LEU A 23 -15.91 -9.75 0.66
N PRO A 24 -15.95 -8.67 1.48
CA PRO A 24 -16.62 -7.42 1.12
C PRO A 24 -16.05 -6.82 -0.17
N GLU A 25 -16.91 -6.19 -0.96
CA GLU A 25 -16.46 -5.50 -2.17
C GLU A 25 -15.57 -4.31 -1.82
N ARG A 26 -14.50 -4.15 -2.62
CA ARG A 26 -13.60 -3.02 -2.59
C ARG A 26 -13.23 -2.63 -4.02
N ASP A 27 -12.99 -1.35 -4.25
CA ASP A 27 -12.63 -0.86 -5.58
C ASP A 27 -11.11 -0.97 -5.77
N TYR A 28 -10.70 -1.87 -6.67
CA TYR A 28 -9.31 -2.07 -7.09
C TYR A 28 -9.15 -1.87 -8.60
N SER A 29 -10.03 -1.04 -9.22
CA SER A 29 -10.08 -0.86 -10.66
C SER A 29 -8.82 -0.22 -11.25
N ASP A 30 -8.22 0.73 -10.54
CA ASP A 30 -6.96 1.36 -10.90
C ASP A 30 -6.09 1.56 -9.66
N LEU A 31 -4.87 2.07 -9.85
CA LEU A 31 -3.94 2.25 -8.75
C LEU A 31 -4.44 3.25 -7.70
N PHE A 32 -5.07 4.34 -8.14
CA PHE A 32 -5.60 5.35 -7.20
C PHE A 32 -6.72 4.75 -6.34
N ALA A 33 -7.67 4.05 -6.97
CA ALA A 33 -8.76 3.37 -6.28
C ALA A 33 -8.24 2.29 -5.34
N MET A 34 -7.25 1.52 -5.79
CA MET A 34 -6.59 0.48 -4.99
C MET A 34 -5.96 1.08 -3.74
N MET A 35 -5.22 2.17 -3.87
CA MET A 35 -4.59 2.84 -2.72
C MET A 35 -5.64 3.37 -1.75
N GLY A 36 -6.71 3.97 -2.26
CA GLY A 36 -7.83 4.42 -1.44
C GLY A 36 -8.46 3.29 -0.64
N SER A 37 -8.70 2.15 -1.28
CA SER A 37 -9.28 0.96 -0.63
C SER A 37 -8.36 0.38 0.44
N LEU A 38 -7.06 0.30 0.17
CA LEU A 38 -6.08 -0.22 1.13
C LEU A 38 -5.94 0.70 2.34
N LEU A 39 -5.85 2.01 2.13
CA LEU A 39 -5.73 2.97 3.22
C LEU A 39 -6.99 3.05 4.07
N ASP A 40 -8.16 2.84 3.46
CA ASP A 40 -9.43 2.73 4.19
C ASP A 40 -9.46 1.46 5.05
N GLU A 41 -9.10 0.33 4.48
CA GLU A 41 -9.14 -0.98 5.17
C GLU A 41 -8.12 -1.06 6.32
N PHE A 42 -6.91 -0.56 6.12
CA PHE A 42 -5.82 -0.63 7.10
C PHE A 42 -5.60 0.69 7.86
N GLY A 43 -6.47 1.68 7.68
CA GLY A 43 -6.29 3.01 8.26
C GLY A 43 -6.36 3.08 9.78
N ASN A 44 -6.91 2.05 10.45
CA ASN A 44 -6.93 1.96 11.90
C ASN A 44 -5.65 1.34 12.50
N ILE A 45 -4.73 0.88 11.66
CA ILE A 45 -3.41 0.40 12.10
C ILE A 45 -2.52 1.62 12.35
N GLU A 46 -2.03 1.78 13.57
CA GLU A 46 -1.26 2.96 13.99
C GLU A 46 -0.06 3.25 13.09
N LEU A 47 0.69 2.23 12.70
CA LEU A 47 1.87 2.40 11.86
C LEU A 47 1.49 2.93 10.47
N ILE A 48 0.36 2.49 9.91
CA ILE A 48 -0.16 2.99 8.64
C ILE A 48 -0.58 4.46 8.77
N GLN A 49 -1.23 4.84 9.85
CA GLN A 49 -1.59 6.24 10.11
C GLN A 49 -0.34 7.13 10.16
N LYS A 50 0.72 6.67 10.83
CA LYS A 50 1.98 7.41 10.94
C LYS A 50 2.72 7.54 9.61
N CYS A 51 2.47 6.65 8.66
CA CYS A 51 3.10 6.70 7.34
C CYS A 51 2.63 7.88 6.49
N GLU A 52 1.41 8.37 6.69
CA GLU A 52 0.84 9.49 5.92
C GLU A 52 1.04 9.33 4.41
N ILE A 53 0.63 8.18 3.86
CA ILE A 53 0.86 7.86 2.45
C ILE A 53 -0.01 8.76 1.57
N ASP A 54 0.63 9.50 0.66
CA ASP A 54 -0.03 10.34 -0.34
C ASP A 54 -0.33 9.50 -1.59
N LYS A 55 -1.61 9.25 -1.86
CA LYS A 55 -2.06 8.46 -3.02
C LYS A 55 -1.62 9.08 -4.35
N ASP A 56 -1.66 10.40 -4.46
CA ASP A 56 -1.25 11.09 -5.68
C ASP A 56 0.25 10.90 -5.95
N ALA A 57 1.08 10.95 -4.90
CA ALA A 57 2.50 10.69 -5.03
C ALA A 57 2.78 9.26 -5.49
N VAL A 58 2.01 8.27 -5.02
CA VAL A 58 2.13 6.88 -5.46
C VAL A 58 1.80 6.76 -6.96
N VAL A 59 0.67 7.31 -7.39
CA VAL A 59 0.21 7.23 -8.78
C VAL A 59 1.18 7.97 -9.71
N ASP A 60 1.58 9.18 -9.36
CA ASP A 60 2.47 9.99 -10.18
C ASP A 60 3.87 9.38 -10.28
N SER A 61 4.38 8.84 -9.18
CA SER A 61 5.67 8.12 -9.18
C SER A 61 5.63 6.88 -10.06
N ARG A 62 4.56 6.08 -9.95
CA ARG A 62 4.38 4.90 -10.79
C ARG A 62 4.31 5.28 -12.28
N ASN A 63 3.56 6.31 -12.62
CA ASN A 63 3.43 6.74 -14.00
C ASN A 63 4.76 7.28 -14.55
N TYR A 64 5.49 8.04 -13.75
CA TYR A 64 6.81 8.56 -14.15
C TYR A 64 7.82 7.43 -14.41
N TYR A 65 7.93 6.46 -13.48
CA TYR A 65 8.96 5.42 -13.56
C TYR A 65 8.56 4.22 -14.42
N SER A 66 7.27 3.87 -14.49
CA SER A 66 6.82 2.72 -15.28
C SER A 66 6.48 3.06 -16.73
N HIS A 67 6.00 4.26 -16.98
CA HIS A 67 5.58 4.70 -18.31
C HIS A 67 6.43 5.82 -18.88
N PHE A 68 7.48 6.24 -18.18
CA PHE A 68 8.38 7.33 -18.58
C PHE A 68 7.63 8.63 -18.90
N MET A 69 6.52 8.88 -18.19
CA MET A 69 5.75 10.10 -18.36
C MET A 69 6.54 11.29 -17.81
N PRO A 70 6.64 12.42 -18.56
CA PRO A 70 7.40 13.57 -18.07
C PRO A 70 6.78 14.13 -16.79
N LYS A 71 7.64 14.59 -15.88
CA LYS A 71 7.22 15.36 -14.73
C LYS A 71 6.81 16.75 -15.19
N ASP A 72 5.58 17.14 -14.91
CA ASP A 72 5.17 18.54 -15.04
C ASP A 72 5.21 19.23 -13.67
N LYS A 73 4.86 20.52 -13.62
CA LYS A 73 4.87 21.29 -12.37
C LYS A 73 3.84 20.82 -11.34
N ASP A 74 2.81 20.08 -11.78
CA ASP A 74 1.74 19.56 -10.91
C ASP A 74 2.00 18.12 -10.51
N SER A 75 3.04 17.47 -11.03
CA SER A 75 3.39 16.10 -10.72
C SER A 75 3.90 15.97 -9.28
N LYS A 76 3.38 14.98 -8.56
CA LYS A 76 3.83 14.61 -7.23
C LYS A 76 4.79 13.42 -7.24
N ALA A 77 5.32 13.06 -8.42
CA ALA A 77 6.31 11.99 -8.55
C ALA A 77 7.54 12.31 -7.71
N LEU A 78 7.98 11.35 -6.91
CA LEU A 78 9.09 11.49 -5.98
C LEU A 78 10.39 10.92 -6.58
N ASP A 79 11.53 11.36 -6.06
CA ASP A 79 12.83 10.81 -6.41
C ASP A 79 13.73 10.77 -5.17
N GLY A 80 14.92 10.17 -5.32
CA GLY A 80 15.93 10.15 -4.28
C GLY A 80 15.40 9.59 -2.96
N PHE A 81 15.70 10.31 -1.88
CA PHE A 81 15.35 9.90 -0.53
C PHE A 81 13.84 9.84 -0.29
N GLU A 82 13.08 10.76 -0.87
CA GLU A 82 11.62 10.78 -0.74
C GLU A 82 10.97 9.55 -1.39
N LEU A 83 11.49 9.12 -2.54
CA LEU A 83 11.03 7.88 -3.18
C LEU A 83 11.39 6.66 -2.34
N TYR A 84 12.57 6.64 -1.73
CA TYR A 84 12.98 5.59 -0.81
C TYR A 84 12.03 5.51 0.38
N GLU A 85 11.69 6.64 1.00
CA GLU A 85 10.73 6.68 2.12
C GLU A 85 9.36 6.15 1.69
N LEU A 86 8.86 6.57 0.52
CA LEU A 86 7.59 6.06 0.00
C LEU A 86 7.65 4.55 -0.19
N THR A 87 8.74 4.04 -0.74
CA THR A 87 8.94 2.60 -0.94
C THR A 87 8.86 1.83 0.39
N MET A 88 9.49 2.35 1.43
CA MET A 88 9.45 1.72 2.76
C MET A 88 8.04 1.74 3.36
N ARG A 89 7.29 2.82 3.18
CA ARG A 89 5.91 2.94 3.63
C ARG A 89 4.99 1.96 2.90
N LEU A 90 5.16 1.84 1.59
CA LEU A 90 4.39 0.88 0.79
C LEU A 90 4.72 -0.57 1.14
N ARG A 91 5.96 -0.84 1.53
CA ARG A 91 6.36 -2.15 2.04
C ARG A 91 5.57 -2.53 3.30
N ILE A 92 5.40 -1.58 4.21
CA ILE A 92 4.59 -1.80 5.42
C ILE A 92 3.15 -2.14 5.03
N LEU A 93 2.57 -1.41 4.08
CA LEU A 93 1.23 -1.67 3.59
C LEU A 93 1.11 -3.05 2.94
N LEU A 94 2.11 -3.47 2.16
CA LEU A 94 2.15 -4.80 1.56
C LEU A 94 2.20 -5.89 2.64
N VAL A 95 2.97 -5.71 3.69
CA VAL A 95 3.02 -6.65 4.82
C VAL A 95 1.65 -6.79 5.48
N CYS A 96 0.93 -5.68 5.66
CA CYS A 96 -0.45 -5.73 6.17
C CYS A 96 -1.36 -6.56 5.26
N CYS A 97 -1.23 -6.39 3.94
CA CYS A 97 -2.00 -7.19 2.98
C CYS A 97 -1.68 -8.68 3.10
N VAL A 98 -0.41 -9.03 3.23
CA VAL A 98 0.02 -10.44 3.38
C VAL A 98 -0.52 -11.05 4.66
N LEU A 99 -0.41 -10.33 5.79
CA LEU A 99 -0.94 -10.80 7.06
C LEU A 99 -2.46 -10.97 7.02
N SER A 100 -3.16 -10.05 6.36
CA SER A 100 -4.61 -10.16 6.15
C SER A 100 -4.97 -11.40 5.33
N LEU A 101 -4.17 -11.72 4.29
CA LEU A 101 -4.37 -12.91 3.47
C LEU A 101 -4.25 -14.19 4.31
N TYR A 102 -3.36 -14.21 5.30
CA TYR A 102 -3.20 -15.34 6.21
C TYR A 102 -4.26 -15.40 7.32
N GLY A 103 -5.22 -14.49 7.32
CA GLY A 103 -6.36 -14.52 8.23
C GLY A 103 -6.23 -13.68 9.50
N PHE A 104 -5.16 -12.92 9.65
CA PHE A 104 -5.03 -11.98 10.78
C PHE A 104 -5.96 -10.79 10.61
N ASP A 105 -6.71 -10.44 11.65
CA ASP A 105 -7.52 -9.22 11.65
C ASP A 105 -6.65 -7.98 11.92
N ASN A 106 -7.24 -6.80 11.75
CA ASN A 106 -6.50 -5.55 11.91
C ASN A 106 -5.98 -5.33 13.32
N SER A 107 -6.70 -5.80 14.33
CA SER A 107 -6.26 -5.71 15.73
C SER A 107 -4.96 -6.49 15.94
N ARG A 108 -4.89 -7.71 15.42
CA ARG A 108 -3.68 -8.55 15.53
C ARG A 108 -2.54 -8.01 14.66
N ILE A 109 -2.86 -7.53 13.45
CA ILE A 109 -1.86 -6.89 12.58
C ILE A 109 -1.25 -5.69 13.29
N ASN A 110 -2.08 -4.87 13.95
CA ASN A 110 -1.60 -3.70 14.71
C ASN A 110 -0.63 -4.12 15.82
N GLU A 111 -0.93 -5.17 16.57
CA GLU A 111 -0.04 -5.70 17.60
C GLU A 111 1.29 -6.18 17.04
N ILE A 112 1.26 -6.93 15.94
CA ILE A 112 2.45 -7.44 15.25
C ILE A 112 3.33 -6.28 14.80
N MET A 113 2.73 -5.24 14.21
CA MET A 113 3.45 -4.06 13.74
C MET A 113 4.08 -3.29 14.89
N LYS A 114 3.41 -3.15 16.01
CA LYS A 114 3.97 -2.51 17.21
C LYS A 114 5.19 -3.27 17.75
N GLU A 115 5.11 -4.58 17.83
CA GLU A 115 6.20 -5.42 18.33
C GLU A 115 7.41 -5.37 17.39
N SER A 116 7.18 -5.29 16.07
CA SER A 116 8.23 -5.35 15.07
C SER A 116 8.84 -4.00 14.72
N HIS A 117 8.10 -2.90 14.93
CA HIS A 117 8.50 -1.56 14.52
C HIS A 117 9.83 -1.11 15.12
N SER A 118 10.01 -1.31 16.41
CA SER A 118 11.26 -0.96 17.11
C SER A 118 12.47 -1.71 16.57
N LYS A 119 12.28 -2.97 16.18
CA LYS A 119 13.34 -3.81 15.61
C LYS A 119 13.69 -3.41 14.18
N VAL A 120 12.70 -3.01 13.38
CA VAL A 120 12.90 -2.60 11.99
C VAL A 120 13.62 -1.26 11.92
N LEU A 121 13.32 -0.32 12.82
CA LEU A 121 13.97 0.99 12.86
C LEU A 121 15.41 0.95 13.39
N GLU A 122 15.78 -0.08 14.13
CA GLU A 122 17.16 -0.26 14.61
C GLU A 122 18.10 -0.85 13.55
N LEU A 123 17.54 -1.27 12.44
CA LEU A 123 18.33 -1.76 11.30
C LEU A 123 18.69 -0.63 10.34
#